data_1e9571f340bbd63eba7639870f18bc30
#
_entry.id   1e9571f340bbd63eba7639870f18bc30
#
_cell.length_a   1.000
_cell.length_b   1.000
_cell.length_c   1.000
_cell.angle_alpha   90.00
_cell.angle_beta   90.00
_cell.angle_gamma   90.00
#
_symmetry.space_group_name_H-M   'P 1'
#
loop_
_entity.id
_entity.type
_entity.pdbx_description
1 polymer ?
#
loop_
_entity_poly.entity_id
_entity_poly.type
_entity_poly.pdbx_seq_one_letter_code
_entity_poly.pdbx_strand_id
1 'polypeptide(L)'
;MFVKGLSHIGIPTKNLEESLEFYKGLGFEVEGMGNEGKEDAVAFVGQQGVVFELYLSEEKQDIPGVVNHIALDVDDIEGTYLWAKKQGYKIVSPGIISVPDFLGRGTSYFMIEGCNHELIEFNKMS
;
A
#
# COMPACT_ATOMS: atom_id res chain seq x y z
N MET A 1 -1.81 29.49 -0.50
CA MET A 1 -2.31 28.30 0.24
C MET A 1 -1.21 27.74 1.12
N PHE A 2 -1.57 27.10 2.21
CA PHE A 2 -0.61 26.62 3.20
C PHE A 2 -0.19 25.17 2.99
N VAL A 3 -1.02 24.38 2.30
CA VAL A 3 -0.71 22.98 2.02
C VAL A 3 0.43 22.89 1.02
N LYS A 4 1.49 22.13 1.36
CA LYS A 4 2.68 21.97 0.51
C LYS A 4 2.77 20.59 -0.15
N GLY A 5 1.92 19.67 0.24
CA GLY A 5 1.91 18.32 -0.31
C GLY A 5 1.46 17.31 0.72
N LEU A 6 1.60 16.04 0.37
CA LEU A 6 1.28 14.94 1.26
C LEU A 6 2.50 14.58 2.11
N SER A 7 2.34 14.59 3.43
CA SER A 7 3.41 14.19 4.35
C SER A 7 3.53 12.68 4.44
N HIS A 8 2.45 12.03 4.84
CA HIS A 8 2.41 10.57 4.96
C HIS A 8 0.96 10.11 5.05
N ILE A 9 0.77 8.79 4.98
CA ILE A 9 -0.52 8.13 5.13
C ILE A 9 -0.40 7.20 6.33
N GLY A 10 -1.32 7.31 7.29
CA GLY A 10 -1.33 6.47 8.48
C GLY A 10 -2.09 5.18 8.25
N ILE A 11 -1.50 4.06 8.62
CA ILE A 11 -2.09 2.73 8.50
C ILE A 11 -2.02 2.06 9.86
N PRO A 12 -3.17 1.82 10.51
CA PRO A 12 -3.18 1.11 11.79
C PRO A 12 -2.89 -0.37 11.57
N THR A 13 -2.19 -0.96 12.52
CA THR A 13 -1.90 -2.39 12.49
C THR A 13 -1.95 -2.98 13.89
N LYS A 14 -2.35 -4.23 13.98
CA LYS A 14 -2.26 -4.99 15.23
C LYS A 14 -0.89 -5.64 15.41
N ASN A 15 -0.13 -5.79 14.32
CA ASN A 15 1.17 -6.44 14.35
C ASN A 15 2.14 -5.65 13.49
N LEU A 16 2.94 -4.83 14.16
CA LEU A 16 3.87 -3.92 13.48
C LEU A 16 4.92 -4.68 12.67
N GLU A 17 5.45 -5.79 13.22
CA GLU A 17 6.47 -6.58 12.51
C GLU A 17 5.92 -7.17 11.21
N GLU A 18 4.69 -7.70 11.24
CA GLU A 18 4.04 -8.24 10.04
C GLU A 18 3.83 -7.16 8.99
N SER A 19 3.39 -5.97 9.41
CA SER A 19 3.22 -4.83 8.49
C SER A 19 4.55 -4.40 7.90
N LEU A 20 5.61 -4.35 8.71
CA LEU A 20 6.94 -4.00 8.21
C LEU A 20 7.42 -4.99 7.16
N GLU A 21 7.25 -6.29 7.40
CA GLU A 21 7.64 -7.31 6.43
C GLU A 21 6.86 -7.17 5.14
N PHE A 22 5.56 -6.90 5.23
CA PHE A 22 4.72 -6.70 4.05
C PHE A 22 5.22 -5.53 3.21
N TYR A 23 5.43 -4.36 3.82
CA TYR A 23 5.86 -3.18 3.06
C TYR A 23 7.31 -3.27 2.59
N LYS A 24 8.19 -3.92 3.34
CA LYS A 24 9.55 -4.22 2.84
C LYS A 24 9.49 -5.09 1.60
N GLY A 25 8.57 -6.05 1.56
CA GLY A 25 8.35 -6.89 0.38
C GLY A 25 7.94 -6.10 -0.85
N LEU A 26 7.28 -4.96 -0.67
CA LEU A 26 6.91 -4.04 -1.74
C LEU A 26 8.02 -3.04 -2.09
N GLY A 27 9.17 -3.12 -1.42
CA GLY A 27 10.29 -2.23 -1.69
C GLY A 27 10.40 -1.01 -0.79
N PHE A 28 9.57 -0.93 0.25
CA PHE A 28 9.66 0.18 1.21
C PHE A 28 10.82 -0.04 2.17
N GLU A 29 11.45 1.06 2.56
CA GLU A 29 12.53 1.04 3.55
C GLU A 29 12.09 1.78 4.81
N VAL A 30 12.57 1.33 5.97
CA VAL A 30 12.28 1.99 7.23
C VAL A 30 13.03 3.32 7.27
N GLU A 31 12.29 4.41 7.47
CA GLU A 31 12.85 5.76 7.58
C GLU A 31 12.95 6.24 9.02
N GLY A 32 12.20 5.64 9.92
CA GLY A 32 12.24 5.98 11.33
C GLY A 32 11.32 5.11 12.15
N MET A 33 11.58 5.02 13.42
CA MET A 33 10.74 4.27 14.36
C MET A 33 10.61 5.06 15.65
N GLY A 34 9.48 4.90 16.33
CA GLY A 34 9.23 5.53 17.61
C GLY A 34 8.52 4.60 18.57
N ASN A 35 8.70 4.84 19.85
CA ASN A 35 8.03 4.11 20.94
C ASN A 35 8.15 2.59 20.82
N GLU A 36 9.32 2.11 20.40
CA GLU A 36 9.57 0.68 20.22
C GLU A 36 9.24 -0.12 21.49
N GLY A 37 8.52 -1.22 21.29
CA GLY A 37 8.12 -2.10 22.39
C GLY A 37 6.98 -1.58 23.23
N LYS A 38 6.39 -0.44 22.88
CA LYS A 38 5.27 0.16 23.60
C LYS A 38 3.96 0.00 22.84
N GLU A 39 2.85 0.30 23.51
CA GLU A 39 1.51 0.18 22.93
C GLU A 39 1.26 1.15 21.77
N ASP A 40 2.02 2.23 21.71
CA ASP A 40 1.92 3.25 20.67
C ASP A 40 3.13 3.22 19.72
N ALA A 41 3.72 2.06 19.54
CA ALA A 41 4.85 1.88 18.63
C ALA A 41 4.47 2.31 17.20
N VAL A 42 5.42 2.92 16.50
CA VAL A 42 5.24 3.43 15.17
C VAL A 42 6.48 3.21 14.32
N ALA A 43 6.27 2.96 13.02
CA ALA A 43 7.34 2.87 12.04
C ALA A 43 6.95 3.64 10.79
N PHE A 44 7.87 4.46 10.29
CA PHE A 44 7.70 5.14 9.01
C PHE A 44 8.48 4.37 7.95
N VAL A 45 7.80 4.04 6.85
CA VAL A 45 8.41 3.35 5.72
C VAL A 45 8.16 4.15 4.46
N GLY A 46 9.13 4.20 3.56
CA GLY A 46 9.02 5.04 2.37
C GLY A 46 9.75 4.51 1.16
N GLN A 47 9.28 4.91 -0.01
CA GLN A 47 9.95 4.79 -1.30
C GLN A 47 9.31 5.75 -2.30
N GLN A 48 10.10 6.28 -3.22
CA GLN A 48 9.62 7.07 -4.36
C GLN A 48 8.63 8.18 -3.97
N GLY A 49 8.87 8.85 -2.84
CA GLY A 49 8.01 9.93 -2.36
C GLY A 49 6.74 9.47 -1.65
N VAL A 50 6.52 8.17 -1.52
CA VAL A 50 5.40 7.62 -0.76
C VAL A 50 5.89 7.27 0.64
N VAL A 51 5.21 7.78 1.66
CA VAL A 51 5.56 7.50 3.06
C VAL A 51 4.32 7.00 3.79
N PHE A 52 4.43 5.86 4.43
CA PHE A 52 3.39 5.32 5.30
C PHE A 52 3.87 5.36 6.75
N GLU A 53 2.97 5.78 7.63
CA GLU A 53 3.15 5.64 9.06
C GLU A 53 2.39 4.40 9.51
N LEU A 54 3.11 3.35 9.87
CA LEU A 54 2.51 2.14 10.40
C LEU A 54 2.47 2.30 11.91
N TYR A 55 1.29 2.28 12.51
CA TYR A 55 1.17 2.49 13.94
C TYR A 55 0.35 1.40 14.61
N LEU A 56 0.83 0.97 15.77
CA LEU A 56 0.17 -0.09 16.52
C LEU A 56 -1.16 0.42 17.08
N SER A 57 -2.23 -0.34 16.85
CA SER A 57 -3.57 0.00 17.30
C SER A 57 -4.34 -1.25 17.66
N GLU A 58 -5.08 -1.20 18.76
CA GLU A 58 -5.97 -2.28 19.16
C GLU A 58 -7.25 -2.31 18.31
N GLU A 59 -7.59 -1.20 17.67
CA GLU A 59 -8.78 -1.13 16.83
C GLU A 59 -8.57 -1.90 15.54
N LYS A 60 -9.47 -2.85 15.27
CA LYS A 60 -9.39 -3.68 14.08
C LYS A 60 -10.17 -3.04 12.95
N GLN A 61 -9.50 -2.87 11.82
CA GLN A 61 -10.13 -2.40 10.59
C GLN A 61 -10.27 -3.61 9.66
N ASP A 62 -11.50 -4.12 9.51
CA ASP A 62 -11.76 -5.29 8.66
C ASP A 62 -12.12 -4.91 7.23
N ILE A 63 -12.47 -3.65 7.01
CA ILE A 63 -12.88 -3.11 5.72
C ILE A 63 -12.19 -1.78 5.48
N PRO A 64 -12.02 -1.35 4.22
CA PRO A 64 -11.50 -0.02 3.93
C PRO A 64 -12.38 1.07 4.54
N GLY A 65 -11.75 2.16 4.97
CA GLY A 65 -12.43 3.34 5.47
C GLY A 65 -12.88 4.27 4.34
N VAL A 66 -12.99 5.55 4.66
CA VAL A 66 -13.37 6.60 3.68
C VAL A 66 -12.36 6.62 2.52
N VAL A 67 -11.08 6.49 2.82
CA VAL A 67 -10.06 6.23 1.80
C VAL A 67 -10.13 4.74 1.50
N ASN A 68 -10.62 4.39 0.31
CA ASN A 68 -10.89 3.00 -0.05
C ASN A 68 -9.63 2.22 -0.39
N HIS A 69 -8.71 2.82 -1.14
CA HIS A 69 -7.50 2.14 -1.59
C HIS A 69 -6.38 3.14 -1.84
N ILE A 70 -5.18 2.60 -1.96
CA ILE A 70 -3.97 3.33 -2.30
C ILE A 70 -3.48 2.77 -3.62
N ALA A 71 -3.26 3.62 -4.61
CA ALA A 71 -2.77 3.18 -5.91
C ALA A 71 -1.28 3.53 -6.03
N LEU A 72 -0.48 2.54 -6.40
CA LEU A 72 0.95 2.68 -6.64
C LEU A 72 1.22 2.52 -8.12
N ASP A 73 1.96 3.45 -8.71
CA ASP A 73 2.35 3.38 -10.10
C ASP A 73 3.43 2.32 -10.30
N VAL A 74 3.29 1.52 -11.36
CA VAL A 74 4.31 0.57 -11.76
C VAL A 74 4.60 0.75 -13.25
N ASP A 75 5.77 0.32 -13.67
CA ASP A 75 6.19 0.44 -15.07
C ASP A 75 5.91 -0.82 -15.90
N ASP A 76 5.57 -1.93 -15.25
CA ASP A 76 5.28 -3.22 -15.90
C ASP A 76 4.17 -3.92 -15.13
N ILE A 77 2.93 -3.77 -15.60
CA ILE A 77 1.77 -4.30 -14.88
C ILE A 77 1.74 -5.85 -14.91
N GLU A 78 2.09 -6.44 -16.05
CA GLU A 78 2.10 -7.89 -16.17
C GLU A 78 3.17 -8.53 -15.30
N GLY A 79 4.37 -7.95 -15.32
CA GLY A 79 5.47 -8.40 -14.46
C GLY A 79 5.15 -8.25 -12.98
N THR A 80 4.52 -7.13 -12.60
CA THR A 80 4.09 -6.91 -11.22
C THR A 80 3.05 -7.94 -10.79
N TYR A 81 2.10 -8.25 -11.67
CA TYR A 81 1.06 -9.24 -11.39
C TYR A 81 1.65 -10.63 -11.15
N LEU A 82 2.53 -11.07 -12.03
CA LEU A 82 3.20 -12.37 -11.90
C LEU A 82 4.04 -12.43 -10.63
N TRP A 83 4.77 -11.36 -10.34
CA TRP A 83 5.54 -11.25 -9.12
C TRP A 83 4.66 -11.34 -7.87
N ALA A 84 3.53 -10.62 -7.84
CA ALA A 84 2.60 -10.64 -6.71
C ALA A 84 2.04 -12.04 -6.47
N LYS A 85 1.68 -12.76 -7.55
CA LYS A 85 1.23 -14.14 -7.45
C LYS A 85 2.32 -15.04 -6.89
N LYS A 86 3.55 -14.89 -7.38
CA LYS A 86 4.68 -15.70 -6.94
C LYS A 86 4.98 -15.47 -5.46
N GLN A 87 4.83 -14.23 -4.99
CA GLN A 87 5.05 -13.89 -3.58
C GLN A 87 3.90 -14.36 -2.67
N GLY A 88 2.79 -14.79 -3.24
CA GLY A 88 1.64 -15.26 -2.47
C GLY A 88 0.76 -14.14 -1.95
N TYR A 89 0.84 -12.94 -2.50
CA TYR A 89 -0.06 -11.85 -2.09
C TYR A 89 -1.50 -12.17 -2.50
N LYS A 90 -2.43 -11.74 -1.68
CA LYS A 90 -3.85 -11.98 -1.93
C LYS A 90 -4.36 -11.01 -2.99
N ILE A 91 -4.56 -11.50 -4.20
CA ILE A 91 -5.10 -10.73 -5.30
C ILE A 91 -6.61 -10.71 -5.19
N VAL A 92 -7.20 -9.50 -5.09
CA VAL A 92 -8.64 -9.34 -4.85
C VAL A 92 -9.40 -8.81 -6.06
N SER A 93 -8.70 -8.46 -7.14
CA SER A 93 -9.34 -8.16 -8.43
C SER A 93 -9.43 -9.43 -9.27
N PRO A 94 -10.31 -9.46 -10.30
CA PRO A 94 -10.42 -10.64 -11.19
C PRO A 94 -9.26 -10.72 -12.20
N GLY A 95 -8.04 -10.41 -11.77
CA GLY A 95 -6.86 -10.35 -12.60
C GLY A 95 -6.52 -8.91 -12.95
N ILE A 96 -5.76 -8.74 -14.04
CA ILE A 96 -5.44 -7.40 -14.56
C ILE A 96 -6.66 -6.87 -15.30
N ILE A 97 -7.09 -5.67 -14.93
CA ILE A 97 -8.23 -4.99 -15.54
C ILE A 97 -7.69 -3.87 -16.41
N SER A 98 -8.15 -3.82 -17.67
CA SER A 98 -7.74 -2.76 -18.60
C SER A 98 -8.91 -1.82 -18.85
N VAL A 99 -8.65 -0.52 -18.71
CA VAL A 99 -9.61 0.53 -18.98
C VAL A 99 -9.04 1.36 -20.14
N PRO A 100 -9.60 1.25 -21.35
CA PRO A 100 -8.97 1.88 -22.53
C PRO A 100 -9.07 3.40 -22.54
N ASP A 101 -10.03 3.97 -21.86
CA ASP A 101 -10.19 5.44 -21.80
C ASP A 101 -10.38 5.90 -20.35
N PHE A 102 -9.28 6.19 -19.70
CA PHE A 102 -9.26 6.72 -18.34
C PHE A 102 -8.44 8.01 -18.37
N LEU A 103 -9.08 9.15 -18.06
CA LEU A 103 -8.45 10.47 -18.12
C LEU A 103 -7.81 10.76 -19.49
N GLY A 104 -8.47 10.34 -20.59
CA GLY A 104 -7.95 10.51 -21.94
C GLY A 104 -6.81 9.57 -22.31
N ARG A 105 -6.51 8.59 -21.46
CA ARG A 105 -5.43 7.61 -21.65
C ARG A 105 -5.95 6.24 -21.25
N GLY A 106 -5.26 5.18 -21.66
CA GLY A 106 -5.56 3.85 -21.16
C GLY A 106 -4.89 3.64 -19.80
N THR A 107 -5.43 2.75 -19.01
CA THR A 107 -4.81 2.29 -17.78
C THR A 107 -5.03 0.79 -17.60
N SER A 108 -4.12 0.14 -16.90
CA SER A 108 -4.27 -1.25 -16.50
C SER A 108 -3.91 -1.36 -15.02
N TYR A 109 -4.66 -2.16 -14.29
CA TYR A 109 -4.44 -2.27 -12.85
C TYR A 109 -4.89 -3.63 -12.32
N PHE A 110 -4.40 -3.97 -11.13
CA PHE A 110 -4.94 -5.05 -10.31
C PHE A 110 -4.80 -4.63 -8.85
N MET A 111 -5.49 -5.35 -7.97
CA MET A 111 -5.50 -5.03 -6.54
C MET A 111 -5.10 -6.21 -5.69
N ILE A 112 -4.37 -5.92 -4.61
CA ILE A 112 -4.08 -6.89 -3.56
C ILE A 112 -4.63 -6.39 -2.24
N GLU A 113 -4.79 -7.31 -1.30
CA GLU A 113 -5.14 -6.97 0.08
C GLU A 113 -3.91 -7.20 0.96
N GLY A 114 -3.55 -6.18 1.72
CA GLY A 114 -2.45 -6.27 2.67
C GLY A 114 -2.85 -6.99 3.96
N CYS A 115 -1.90 -7.14 4.86
CA CYS A 115 -2.11 -7.88 6.12
C CYS A 115 -3.06 -7.18 7.09
N ASN A 116 -3.35 -5.90 6.89
CA ASN A 116 -4.31 -5.13 7.69
C ASN A 116 -5.60 -4.86 6.91
N HIS A 117 -5.88 -5.66 5.89
CA HIS A 117 -7.04 -5.51 5.00
C HIS A 117 -7.02 -4.23 4.16
N GLU A 118 -5.87 -3.55 4.10
CA GLU A 118 -5.70 -2.41 3.21
C GLU A 118 -5.74 -2.86 1.75
N LEU A 119 -6.43 -2.11 0.91
CA LEU A 119 -6.47 -2.36 -0.52
C LEU A 119 -5.37 -1.57 -1.20
N ILE A 120 -4.51 -2.27 -1.93
CA ILE A 120 -3.41 -1.67 -2.67
C ILE A 120 -3.62 -1.99 -4.14
N GLU A 121 -3.73 -0.93 -4.94
CA GLU A 121 -3.85 -1.03 -6.38
C GLU A 121 -2.47 -0.83 -7.00
N PHE A 122 -2.10 -1.70 -7.93
CA PHE A 122 -0.96 -1.46 -8.80
C PHE A 122 -1.50 -0.99 -10.15
N ASN A 123 -1.00 0.13 -10.64
CA ASN A 123 -1.58 0.82 -11.77
C ASN A 123 -0.49 1.20 -12.77
N LYS A 124 -0.77 1.02 -14.05
CA LYS A 124 0.08 1.50 -15.13
C LYS A 124 -0.74 2.28 -16.13
N MET A 125 -0.47 3.57 -16.24
CA MET A 125 -1.06 4.43 -17.27
C MET A 125 -0.36 4.19 -18.60
N SER A 126 -1.16 4.17 -19.66
CA SER A 126 -0.64 4.03 -21.02
C SER A 126 -0.01 5.31 -21.53
#